data_43d8b454c12db4d3b7fbbe336009694d
#
_entry.id   43d8b454c12db4d3b7fbbe336009694d
#
_cell.length_a   1.000
_cell.length_b   1.000
_cell.length_c   1.000
_cell.angle_alpha   90.00
_cell.angle_beta   90.00
_cell.angle_gamma   90.00
#
_symmetry.space_group_name_H-M   'P 1'
#
loop_
_entity.id
_entity.type
_entity.pdbx_description
1 polymer ?
#
loop_
_entity_poly.entity_id
_entity_poly.type
_entity_poly.pdbx_seq_one_letter_code
_entity_poly.pdbx_strand_id
1 'polypeptide(L)'
;MLSHSQIPFRQRQKYVVLVRIPACVRYSWVAARVSPLDSATTIPSIEAACEFDLPIAIHPGNEGSGVAGPPTPAGYPTTYLEWHTNLTSNYMGHLVSLLTEGTFIKFPKLKFVLVEGGVAWMPPVLWRLDKNWKALRQSVPWFEQLPSEFAVDHILLTTQPIEEPDNPEHLKQILGMFDAAKMLLFSSDYPHWDGDTPDFAARGFSKELRPRVMSETARELYRLPARPIVDEELAAD
;
A
#
# COMPACT_ATOMS: atom_id res chain seq x y z
N MET A 1 -14.95 -2.73 20.98
CA MET A 1 -15.07 -1.67 19.94
C MET A 1 -15.79 -0.49 20.55
N LEU A 2 -15.11 0.62 20.75
CA LEU A 2 -15.75 1.85 21.22
C LEU A 2 -16.54 2.45 20.05
N SER A 3 -17.78 2.88 20.28
CA SER A 3 -18.60 3.53 19.28
C SER A 3 -17.96 4.87 18.88
N HIS A 4 -18.14 5.23 17.62
CA HIS A 4 -17.55 6.44 16.99
C HIS A 4 -17.79 7.74 17.76
N SER A 5 -18.85 7.80 18.58
CA SER A 5 -19.23 8.95 19.40
C SER A 5 -18.39 9.16 20.68
N GLN A 6 -17.55 8.18 21.06
CA GLN A 6 -16.83 8.21 22.34
C GLN A 6 -15.39 8.71 22.26
N ILE A 7 -14.87 9.01 21.06
CA ILE A 7 -13.51 9.53 20.89
C ILE A 7 -13.56 11.05 20.71
N PRO A 8 -12.91 11.84 21.57
CA PRO A 8 -12.89 13.31 21.44
C PRO A 8 -12.29 13.75 20.10
N PHE A 9 -12.91 14.73 19.44
CA PHE A 9 -12.54 15.21 18.10
C PHE A 9 -11.03 15.50 17.93
N ARG A 10 -10.37 16.07 18.95
CA ARG A 10 -8.91 16.34 18.90
C ARG A 10 -8.02 15.09 18.95
N GLN A 11 -8.52 13.97 19.45
CA GLN A 11 -7.78 12.70 19.43
C GLN A 11 -7.97 11.93 18.14
N ARG A 12 -9.03 12.20 17.38
CA ARG A 12 -9.34 11.52 16.11
C ARG A 12 -8.33 11.82 14.99
N GLN A 13 -7.63 12.97 15.07
CA GLN A 13 -6.63 13.38 14.06
C GLN A 13 -5.26 12.67 14.18
N LYS A 14 -5.06 11.78 15.16
CA LYS A 14 -3.75 11.16 15.44
C LYS A 14 -3.64 9.66 15.08
N TYR A 15 -4.68 9.04 14.56
CA TYR A 15 -4.66 7.61 14.29
C TYR A 15 -4.66 7.34 12.80
N VAL A 16 -3.60 6.68 12.33
CA VAL A 16 -3.67 5.86 11.12
C VAL A 16 -4.72 4.79 11.41
N VAL A 17 -5.78 4.74 10.61
CA VAL A 17 -6.70 3.61 10.68
C VAL A 17 -5.95 2.44 10.04
N LEU A 18 -5.18 1.72 10.84
CA LEU A 18 -4.76 0.37 10.49
C LEU A 18 -6.03 -0.47 10.43
N VAL A 19 -6.67 -0.46 9.29
CA VAL A 19 -7.71 -1.45 9.01
C VAL A 19 -6.93 -2.72 8.69
N ARG A 20 -6.75 -3.59 9.70
CA ARG A 20 -6.58 -5.01 9.41
C ARG A 20 -7.82 -5.40 8.63
N ILE A 21 -7.70 -5.39 7.31
CA ILE A 21 -8.73 -5.94 6.46
C ILE A 21 -8.53 -7.46 6.59
N PRO A 22 -9.41 -8.18 7.31
CA PRO A 22 -9.34 -9.64 7.33
C PRO A 22 -9.33 -10.10 5.88
N ALA A 23 -8.66 -11.20 5.58
CA ALA A 23 -8.75 -11.85 4.27
C ALA A 23 -10.19 -12.12 3.79
N CYS A 24 -11.18 -12.10 4.72
CA CYS A 24 -12.62 -12.03 4.43
C CYS A 24 -13.02 -10.91 3.46
N VAL A 25 -12.34 -9.76 3.47
CA VAL A 25 -12.67 -8.68 2.54
C VAL A 25 -12.29 -9.07 1.12
N ARG A 26 -11.26 -9.89 0.96
CA ARG A 26 -10.88 -10.44 -0.35
C ARG A 26 -12.03 -11.25 -0.98
N TYR A 27 -12.78 -12.02 -0.18
CA TYR A 27 -13.94 -12.78 -0.66
C TYR A 27 -15.19 -11.92 -0.80
N SER A 28 -15.41 -10.94 0.05
CA SER A 28 -16.53 -10.01 -0.14
C SER A 28 -16.33 -9.11 -1.35
N TRP A 29 -15.07 -8.79 -1.70
CA TRP A 29 -14.78 -8.05 -2.94
C TRP A 29 -14.95 -8.93 -4.19
N VAL A 30 -14.62 -10.21 -4.14
CA VAL A 30 -14.73 -11.14 -5.26
C VAL A 30 -16.09 -11.84 -5.30
N ALA A 31 -16.67 -12.20 -4.17
CA ALA A 31 -17.98 -12.88 -4.08
C ALA A 31 -19.16 -11.91 -4.22
N ALA A 32 -18.99 -10.66 -3.85
CA ALA A 32 -19.99 -9.63 -4.09
C ALA A 32 -19.83 -8.99 -5.49
N ARG A 33 -19.78 -9.82 -6.52
CA ARG A 33 -19.97 -9.35 -7.91
C ARG A 33 -21.30 -8.65 -8.15
N VAL A 34 -22.09 -8.45 -7.10
CA VAL A 34 -23.35 -7.70 -7.17
C VAL A 34 -23.21 -6.30 -6.56
N SER A 35 -22.24 -6.06 -5.66
CA SER A 35 -21.82 -4.73 -5.20
C SER A 35 -20.66 -4.81 -4.20
N PRO A 36 -19.38 -4.77 -4.61
CA PRO A 36 -18.23 -4.87 -3.71
C PRO A 36 -18.12 -3.70 -2.73
N LEU A 37 -18.69 -2.57 -3.12
CA LEU A 37 -18.73 -1.35 -2.31
C LEU A 37 -19.90 -1.34 -1.32
N ASP A 38 -20.81 -2.28 -1.38
CA ASP A 38 -21.98 -2.40 -0.49
C ASP A 38 -21.80 -3.42 0.64
N SER A 39 -20.56 -3.90 0.90
CA SER A 39 -20.34 -4.68 2.10
C SER A 39 -20.50 -3.78 3.31
N ALA A 40 -21.49 -4.06 4.15
CA ALA A 40 -21.83 -3.29 5.35
C ALA A 40 -20.68 -3.12 6.35
N THR A 41 -19.57 -3.81 6.14
CA THR A 41 -18.37 -3.80 6.99
C THR A 41 -17.23 -2.93 6.47
N THR A 42 -17.06 -2.79 5.16
CA THR A 42 -15.89 -2.12 4.55
C THR A 42 -16.15 -0.66 4.23
N ILE A 43 -17.34 -0.35 3.72
CA ILE A 43 -17.72 1.03 3.34
C ILE A 43 -17.64 1.99 4.52
N PRO A 44 -18.20 1.70 5.72
CA PRO A 44 -18.10 2.63 6.84
C PRO A 44 -16.67 2.96 7.25
N SER A 45 -15.75 2.01 7.09
CA SER A 45 -14.32 2.25 7.36
C SER A 45 -13.67 3.15 6.33
N ILE A 46 -14.01 2.97 5.05
CA ILE A 46 -13.54 3.83 3.94
C ILE A 46 -14.13 5.24 4.08
N GLU A 47 -15.42 5.35 4.35
CA GLU A 47 -16.09 6.64 4.58
C GLU A 47 -15.47 7.41 5.75
N ALA A 48 -15.23 6.72 6.87
CA ALA A 48 -14.55 7.33 8.01
C ALA A 48 -13.11 7.75 7.68
N ALA A 49 -12.36 6.94 6.93
CA ALA A 49 -11.02 7.31 6.47
C ALA A 49 -11.06 8.57 5.61
N CYS A 50 -12.02 8.65 4.68
CA CYS A 50 -12.21 9.82 3.82
C CYS A 50 -12.67 11.06 4.61
N GLU A 51 -13.58 10.90 5.59
CA GLU A 51 -14.06 11.99 6.46
C GLU A 51 -12.91 12.64 7.23
N PHE A 52 -11.98 11.82 7.75
CA PHE A 52 -10.82 12.30 8.50
C PHE A 52 -9.57 12.49 7.65
N ASP A 53 -9.69 12.29 6.33
CA ASP A 53 -8.58 12.41 5.36
C ASP A 53 -7.36 11.56 5.80
N LEU A 54 -7.63 10.30 6.14
CA LEU A 54 -6.66 9.32 6.58
C LEU A 54 -6.40 8.27 5.49
N PRO A 55 -5.16 7.83 5.27
CA PRO A 55 -4.89 6.67 4.41
C PRO A 55 -5.35 5.37 5.09
N ILE A 56 -5.69 4.39 4.27
CA ILE A 56 -5.92 3.02 4.72
C ILE A 56 -4.66 2.22 4.45
N ALA A 57 -4.15 1.51 5.46
CA ALA A 57 -3.03 0.60 5.31
C ALA A 57 -3.50 -0.85 5.30
N ILE A 58 -2.96 -1.64 4.38
CA ILE A 58 -3.15 -3.10 4.32
C ILE A 58 -1.84 -3.74 4.75
N HIS A 59 -1.92 -4.59 5.77
CA HIS A 59 -0.78 -5.30 6.36
C HIS A 59 -1.06 -6.82 6.35
N PRO A 60 -0.08 -7.69 6.04
CA PRO A 60 -0.27 -9.13 6.06
C PRO A 60 -0.53 -9.67 7.49
N GLY A 61 -1.04 -10.90 7.60
CA GLY A 61 -1.10 -11.59 8.88
C GLY A 61 -2.40 -12.32 9.22
N ASN A 62 -3.39 -12.32 8.35
CA ASN A 62 -4.64 -13.09 8.55
C ASN A 62 -5.02 -13.93 7.33
N GLU A 63 -4.11 -14.10 6.39
CA GLU A 63 -4.30 -14.90 5.19
C GLU A 63 -4.52 -16.37 5.59
N GLY A 64 -5.53 -16.98 5.00
CA GLY A 64 -5.90 -18.37 5.31
C GLY A 64 -6.66 -18.57 6.60
N SER A 65 -7.08 -17.50 7.28
CA SER A 65 -7.86 -17.58 8.53
C SER A 65 -9.36 -17.43 8.30
N GLY A 66 -10.17 -18.18 9.06
CA GLY A 66 -11.63 -18.08 9.03
C GLY A 66 -12.21 -18.45 7.67
N VAL A 67 -12.99 -17.54 7.10
CA VAL A 67 -13.62 -17.72 5.77
C VAL A 67 -12.69 -17.29 4.62
N ALA A 68 -11.48 -16.83 4.92
CA ALA A 68 -10.49 -16.49 3.92
C ALA A 68 -10.01 -17.75 3.19
N GLY A 69 -9.74 -17.60 1.89
CA GLY A 69 -9.12 -18.66 1.12
C GLY A 69 -7.68 -18.91 1.57
N PRO A 70 -7.00 -19.89 0.94
CA PRO A 70 -5.59 -20.15 1.21
C PRO A 70 -4.74 -18.88 1.09
N PRO A 71 -3.65 -18.77 1.88
CA PRO A 71 -2.82 -17.56 1.89
C PRO A 71 -2.00 -17.35 0.61
N THR A 72 -1.90 -18.36 -0.24
CA THR A 72 -1.23 -18.26 -1.55
C THR A 72 -2.11 -18.77 -2.69
N PRO A 73 -1.86 -18.37 -3.94
CA PRO A 73 -2.54 -18.93 -5.10
C PRO A 73 -2.36 -20.45 -5.26
N ALA A 74 -1.28 -21.01 -4.70
CA ALA A 74 -0.99 -22.45 -4.72
C ALA A 74 -1.64 -23.22 -3.56
N GLY A 75 -2.29 -22.54 -2.62
CA GLY A 75 -2.89 -23.15 -1.45
C GLY A 75 -2.20 -22.76 -0.15
N TYR A 76 -2.21 -23.69 0.83
CA TYR A 76 -1.56 -23.45 2.12
C TYR A 76 -0.05 -23.75 2.03
N PRO A 77 0.79 -22.78 2.39
CA PRO A 77 2.25 -22.97 2.37
C PRO A 77 2.67 -23.98 3.44
N THR A 78 3.74 -24.72 3.16
CA THR A 78 4.31 -25.70 4.11
C THR A 78 5.48 -25.13 4.91
N THR A 79 6.07 -24.02 4.44
CA THR A 79 7.18 -23.35 5.11
C THR A 79 6.92 -21.86 5.25
N TYR A 80 7.57 -21.24 6.23
CA TYR A 80 7.54 -19.79 6.39
C TYR A 80 8.15 -19.07 5.18
N LEU A 81 9.24 -19.62 4.60
CA LEU A 81 9.86 -19.08 3.39
C LEU A 81 8.86 -19.00 2.24
N GLU A 82 8.08 -20.06 2.01
CA GLU A 82 7.05 -20.08 0.96
C GLU A 82 5.97 -19.02 1.22
N TRP A 83 5.48 -18.94 2.46
CA TRP A 83 4.44 -17.98 2.84
C TRP A 83 4.92 -16.54 2.66
N HIS A 84 6.08 -16.22 3.24
CA HIS A 84 6.63 -14.86 3.24
C HIS A 84 6.97 -14.39 1.81
N THR A 85 7.59 -15.26 1.00
CA THR A 85 7.87 -14.95 -0.41
C THR A 85 6.60 -14.68 -1.21
N ASN A 86 5.49 -15.35 -0.91
CA ASN A 86 4.24 -15.21 -1.63
C ASN A 86 3.35 -14.04 -1.15
N LEU A 87 3.71 -13.32 -0.11
CA LEU A 87 2.93 -12.16 0.37
C LEU A 87 2.62 -11.17 -0.74
N THR A 88 3.58 -10.92 -1.62
CA THR A 88 3.46 -10.07 -2.81
C THR A 88 2.22 -10.39 -3.66
N SER A 89 1.87 -11.67 -3.80
CA SER A 89 0.72 -12.10 -4.61
C SER A 89 -0.62 -11.58 -4.07
N ASN A 90 -0.73 -11.40 -2.77
CA ASN A 90 -1.91 -10.83 -2.13
C ASN A 90 -2.06 -9.35 -2.48
N TYR A 91 -0.96 -8.61 -2.48
CA TYR A 91 -0.95 -7.19 -2.83
C TYR A 91 -1.24 -6.94 -4.30
N MET A 92 -0.75 -7.81 -5.19
CA MET A 92 -1.16 -7.79 -6.61
C MET A 92 -2.68 -7.92 -6.75
N GLY A 93 -3.29 -8.86 -6.01
CA GLY A 93 -4.74 -9.04 -5.99
C GLY A 93 -5.48 -7.82 -5.46
N HIS A 94 -5.01 -7.22 -4.35
CA HIS A 94 -5.60 -6.03 -3.78
C HIS A 94 -5.50 -4.82 -4.71
N LEU A 95 -4.34 -4.58 -5.31
CA LEU A 95 -4.14 -3.49 -6.26
C LEU A 95 -5.13 -3.57 -7.43
N VAL A 96 -5.18 -4.73 -8.08
CA VAL A 96 -6.05 -4.94 -9.24
C VAL A 96 -7.51 -4.75 -8.84
N SER A 97 -7.93 -5.32 -7.71
CA SER A 97 -9.31 -5.18 -7.21
C SER A 97 -9.67 -3.73 -6.91
N LEU A 98 -8.85 -3.02 -6.13
CA LEU A 98 -9.08 -1.61 -5.78
C LEU A 98 -9.26 -0.73 -7.01
N LEU A 99 -8.44 -0.95 -8.03
CA LEU A 99 -8.53 -0.21 -9.29
C LEU A 99 -9.77 -0.61 -10.08
N THR A 100 -9.97 -1.90 -10.37
CA THR A 100 -11.04 -2.35 -11.28
C THR A 100 -12.45 -2.23 -10.72
N GLU A 101 -12.61 -2.25 -9.39
CA GLU A 101 -13.90 -2.07 -8.72
C GLU A 101 -14.34 -0.59 -8.60
N GLY A 102 -13.52 0.34 -9.08
CA GLY A 102 -13.84 1.76 -9.06
C GLY A 102 -13.81 2.40 -7.68
N THR A 103 -13.06 1.81 -6.73
CA THR A 103 -12.95 2.32 -5.35
C THR A 103 -12.56 3.79 -5.32
N PHE A 104 -11.56 4.16 -6.10
CA PHE A 104 -11.04 5.53 -6.12
C PHE A 104 -11.90 6.50 -6.94
N ILE A 105 -12.76 6.00 -7.82
CA ILE A 105 -13.79 6.81 -8.47
C ILE A 105 -14.83 7.24 -7.46
N LYS A 106 -15.26 6.31 -6.58
CA LYS A 106 -16.20 6.60 -5.49
C LYS A 106 -15.57 7.44 -4.39
N PHE A 107 -14.27 7.21 -4.10
CA PHE A 107 -13.52 7.87 -3.03
C PHE A 107 -12.25 8.54 -3.56
N PRO A 108 -12.35 9.67 -4.28
CA PRO A 108 -11.23 10.25 -5.04
C PRO A 108 -10.11 10.82 -4.17
N LYS A 109 -10.31 10.98 -2.86
CA LYS A 109 -9.27 11.42 -1.92
C LYS A 109 -8.58 10.25 -1.20
N LEU A 110 -9.13 9.05 -1.33
CA LEU A 110 -8.63 7.88 -0.62
C LEU A 110 -7.22 7.51 -1.07
N LYS A 111 -6.36 7.21 -0.10
CA LYS A 111 -5.03 6.66 -0.29
C LYS A 111 -4.96 5.28 0.35
N PHE A 112 -4.32 4.33 -0.34
CA PHE A 112 -4.01 3.01 0.20
C PHE A 112 -2.50 2.83 0.32
N VAL A 113 -2.06 2.35 1.47
CA VAL A 113 -0.67 1.98 1.74
C VAL A 113 -0.59 0.45 1.81
N LEU A 114 0.17 -0.15 0.92
CA LEU A 114 0.45 -1.58 0.91
C LEU A 114 1.72 -1.83 1.72
N VAL A 115 1.55 -2.35 2.95
CA VAL A 115 2.62 -2.52 3.93
C VAL A 115 3.19 -3.94 3.83
N GLU A 116 4.52 -4.09 3.76
CA GLU A 116 5.23 -5.38 3.66
C GLU A 116 4.94 -6.18 2.38
N GLY A 117 4.68 -5.50 1.27
CA GLY A 117 4.29 -6.15 0.01
C GLY A 117 5.41 -6.28 -1.03
N GLY A 118 6.60 -5.75 -0.77
CA GLY A 118 7.62 -5.58 -1.80
C GLY A 118 7.22 -4.52 -2.84
N VAL A 119 8.06 -4.25 -3.82
CA VAL A 119 7.86 -3.18 -4.81
C VAL A 119 8.08 -3.62 -6.26
N ALA A 120 8.93 -4.62 -6.50
CA ALA A 120 9.36 -5.00 -7.85
C ALA A 120 8.23 -5.57 -8.73
N TRP A 121 7.17 -6.06 -8.12
CA TRP A 121 6.00 -6.58 -8.81
C TRP A 121 5.08 -5.49 -9.41
N MET A 122 5.21 -4.26 -8.95
CA MET A 122 4.30 -3.16 -9.31
C MET A 122 4.30 -2.86 -10.83
N PRO A 123 5.44 -2.60 -11.50
CA PRO A 123 5.45 -2.27 -12.92
C PRO A 123 4.82 -3.36 -13.80
N PRO A 124 5.20 -4.64 -13.70
CA PRO A 124 4.62 -5.70 -14.54
C PRO A 124 3.11 -5.87 -14.37
N VAL A 125 2.59 -5.70 -13.16
CA VAL A 125 1.14 -5.79 -12.90
C VAL A 125 0.41 -4.61 -13.54
N LEU A 126 0.93 -3.39 -13.38
CA LEU A 126 0.34 -2.21 -14.00
C LEU A 126 0.36 -2.28 -15.53
N TRP A 127 1.47 -2.71 -16.14
CA TRP A 127 1.54 -2.90 -17.60
C TRP A 127 0.55 -3.93 -18.12
N ARG A 128 0.40 -5.04 -17.40
CA ARG A 128 -0.60 -6.06 -17.75
C ARG A 128 -2.01 -5.50 -17.62
N LEU A 129 -2.28 -4.74 -16.56
CA LEU A 129 -3.59 -4.13 -16.33
C LEU A 129 -3.92 -3.11 -17.42
N ASP A 130 -2.98 -2.25 -17.79
CA ASP A 130 -3.13 -1.27 -18.87
C ASP A 130 -3.41 -1.95 -20.23
N LYS A 131 -2.65 -3.03 -20.52
CA LYS A 131 -2.87 -3.82 -21.74
C LYS A 131 -4.28 -4.41 -21.77
N ASN A 132 -4.71 -5.00 -20.67
CA ASN A 132 -6.03 -5.61 -20.56
C ASN A 132 -7.15 -4.55 -20.61
N TRP A 133 -6.95 -3.43 -19.96
CA TRP A 133 -7.91 -2.33 -19.96
C TRP A 133 -8.16 -1.80 -21.38
N LYS A 134 -7.14 -1.62 -22.19
CA LYS A 134 -7.28 -1.19 -23.60
C LYS A 134 -8.24 -2.08 -24.40
N ALA A 135 -8.25 -3.38 -24.12
CA ALA A 135 -9.09 -4.34 -24.78
C ALA A 135 -10.46 -4.55 -24.10
N LEU A 136 -10.53 -4.44 -22.79
CA LEU A 136 -11.66 -4.85 -21.94
C LEU A 136 -12.30 -3.68 -21.19
N ARG A 137 -12.03 -2.43 -21.58
CA ARG A 137 -12.52 -1.23 -20.88
C ARG A 137 -14.04 -1.17 -20.71
N GLN A 138 -14.79 -1.86 -21.55
CA GLN A 138 -16.25 -1.94 -21.42
C GLN A 138 -16.68 -2.67 -20.12
N SER A 139 -15.80 -3.49 -19.53
CA SER A 139 -16.06 -4.18 -18.27
C SER A 139 -15.88 -3.25 -17.05
N VAL A 140 -15.18 -2.12 -17.25
CA VAL A 140 -14.89 -1.12 -16.21
C VAL A 140 -15.14 0.29 -16.78
N PRO A 141 -16.40 0.61 -17.18
CA PRO A 141 -16.72 1.82 -17.95
C PRO A 141 -16.46 3.12 -17.18
N TRP A 142 -16.30 3.05 -15.86
CA TRP A 142 -15.96 4.18 -15.00
C TRP A 142 -14.49 4.61 -15.08
N PHE A 143 -13.62 3.81 -15.74
CA PHE A 143 -12.20 4.11 -15.91
C PHE A 143 -11.98 4.86 -17.23
N GLU A 144 -11.59 6.14 -17.17
CA GLU A 144 -11.40 7.00 -18.35
C GLU A 144 -9.92 7.14 -18.77
N GLN A 145 -8.98 6.73 -17.89
CA GLN A 145 -7.53 6.82 -18.10
C GLN A 145 -6.85 5.49 -17.84
N LEU A 146 -5.55 5.38 -18.13
CA LEU A 146 -4.79 4.16 -17.86
C LEU A 146 -4.79 3.83 -16.36
N PRO A 147 -5.04 2.57 -15.98
CA PRO A 147 -4.95 2.15 -14.58
C PRO A 147 -3.63 2.49 -13.91
N SER A 148 -2.50 2.43 -14.63
CA SER A 148 -1.18 2.80 -14.11
C SER A 148 -1.10 4.28 -13.73
N GLU A 149 -1.65 5.18 -14.53
CA GLU A 149 -1.68 6.62 -14.24
C GLU A 149 -2.56 6.91 -13.02
N PHE A 150 -3.68 6.19 -12.90
CA PHE A 150 -4.59 6.33 -11.78
C PHE A 150 -3.99 5.80 -10.47
N ALA A 151 -3.24 4.69 -10.54
CA ALA A 151 -2.62 4.09 -9.36
C ALA A 151 -1.65 5.04 -8.64
N VAL A 152 -0.91 5.88 -9.38
CA VAL A 152 0.08 6.83 -8.83
C VAL A 152 -0.53 7.78 -7.81
N ASP A 153 -1.78 8.17 -8.02
CA ASP A 153 -2.46 9.13 -7.15
C ASP A 153 -3.07 8.49 -5.90
N HIS A 154 -3.17 7.16 -5.83
CA HIS A 154 -3.92 6.49 -4.78
C HIS A 154 -3.18 5.41 -4.01
N ILE A 155 -2.16 4.80 -4.61
CA ILE A 155 -1.46 3.63 -4.06
C ILE A 155 -0.05 4.02 -3.61
N LEU A 156 0.27 3.63 -2.38
CA LEU A 156 1.61 3.75 -1.82
C LEU A 156 2.09 2.38 -1.35
N LEU A 157 3.40 2.20 -1.31
CA LEU A 157 4.08 0.96 -0.90
C LEU A 157 5.10 1.29 0.18
N THR A 158 5.32 0.37 1.11
CA THR A 158 6.43 0.50 2.06
C THR A 158 7.66 -0.27 1.56
N THR A 159 8.84 0.17 2.00
CA THR A 159 10.11 -0.38 1.52
C THR A 159 10.50 -1.70 2.14
N GLN A 160 9.96 -2.06 3.31
CA GLN A 160 10.35 -3.29 3.96
C GLN A 160 9.20 -4.31 3.97
N PRO A 161 9.46 -5.59 3.56
CA PRO A 161 10.65 -6.04 2.85
C PRO A 161 10.69 -5.55 1.39
N ILE A 162 11.87 -5.10 0.96
CA ILE A 162 12.12 -4.74 -0.45
C ILE A 162 12.94 -5.84 -1.12
N GLU A 163 12.76 -6.03 -2.41
CA GLU A 163 13.56 -7.00 -3.14
C GLU A 163 15.02 -6.57 -3.25
N GLU A 164 15.95 -7.49 -2.97
CA GLU A 164 17.40 -7.27 -2.96
C GLU A 164 18.08 -8.10 -4.06
N PRO A 165 18.10 -7.65 -5.32
CA PRO A 165 18.80 -8.35 -6.37
C PRO A 165 20.32 -8.26 -6.17
N ASP A 166 21.06 -9.31 -6.56
CA ASP A 166 22.54 -9.34 -6.50
C ASP A 166 23.19 -8.14 -7.20
N ASN A 167 22.59 -7.65 -8.29
CA ASN A 167 23.00 -6.42 -8.94
C ASN A 167 22.08 -5.26 -8.51
N PRO A 168 22.54 -4.32 -7.68
CA PRO A 168 21.72 -3.19 -7.21
C PRO A 168 21.12 -2.30 -8.31
N GLU A 169 21.71 -2.30 -9.49
CA GLU A 169 21.19 -1.54 -10.64
C GLU A 169 19.83 -2.08 -11.11
N HIS A 170 19.54 -3.35 -10.89
CA HIS A 170 18.23 -3.91 -11.24
C HIS A 170 17.11 -3.30 -10.40
N LEU A 171 17.33 -3.11 -9.09
CA LEU A 171 16.35 -2.42 -8.25
C LEU A 171 16.15 -0.96 -8.69
N LYS A 172 17.22 -0.24 -8.98
CA LYS A 172 17.13 1.15 -9.48
C LYS A 172 16.36 1.24 -10.79
N GLN A 173 16.57 0.29 -11.71
CA GLN A 173 15.82 0.22 -12.95
C GLN A 173 14.33 0.00 -12.70
N ILE A 174 13.98 -0.93 -11.80
CA ILE A 174 12.59 -1.20 -11.42
C ILE A 174 11.94 0.05 -10.81
N LEU A 175 12.63 0.72 -9.90
CA LEU A 175 12.14 1.96 -9.28
C LEU A 175 11.96 3.09 -10.30
N GLY A 176 12.69 3.09 -11.39
CA GLY A 176 12.52 4.00 -12.53
C GLY A 176 11.35 3.66 -13.47
N MET A 177 10.69 2.51 -13.28
CA MET A 177 9.58 2.04 -14.14
C MET A 177 8.20 2.46 -13.64
N PHE A 178 8.12 3.10 -12.47
CA PHE A 178 6.91 3.70 -11.89
C PHE A 178 7.29 4.95 -11.08
N ASP A 179 6.33 5.74 -10.63
CA ASP A 179 6.61 6.97 -9.87
C ASP A 179 6.96 6.66 -8.40
N ALA A 180 8.14 6.05 -8.21
CA ALA A 180 8.63 5.67 -6.88
C ALA A 180 8.74 6.89 -5.92
N ALA A 181 8.97 8.09 -6.44
CA ALA A 181 9.08 9.31 -5.63
C ALA A 181 7.75 9.73 -4.99
N LYS A 182 6.62 9.34 -5.60
CA LYS A 182 5.29 9.57 -5.04
C LYS A 182 4.74 8.38 -4.28
N MET A 183 5.16 7.18 -4.65
CA MET A 183 4.51 5.94 -4.21
C MET A 183 5.25 5.22 -3.08
N LEU A 184 6.52 5.52 -2.81
CA LEU A 184 7.28 4.79 -1.78
C LEU A 184 7.37 5.55 -0.46
N LEU A 185 7.24 4.75 0.62
CA LEU A 185 7.40 5.15 2.01
C LEU A 185 8.47 4.25 2.65
N PHE A 186 9.41 4.83 3.37
CA PHE A 186 10.33 4.05 4.19
C PHE A 186 9.59 3.35 5.33
N SER A 187 9.91 2.08 5.55
CA SER A 187 9.55 1.30 6.74
C SER A 187 10.75 0.46 7.17
N SER A 188 10.90 0.23 8.47
CA SER A 188 12.00 -0.56 9.02
C SER A 188 11.61 -1.99 9.32
N ASP A 189 10.33 -2.24 9.50
CA ASP A 189 9.78 -3.51 10.00
C ASP A 189 10.38 -4.00 11.32
N TYR A 190 10.98 -3.10 12.10
CA TYR A 190 11.54 -3.43 13.41
C TYR A 190 10.43 -3.91 14.36
N PRO A 191 10.62 -5.02 15.10
CA PRO A 191 11.87 -5.79 15.31
C PRO A 191 11.91 -7.13 14.54
N HIS A 192 11.29 -7.21 13.37
CA HIS A 192 11.31 -8.46 12.60
C HIS A 192 12.71 -8.82 12.11
N TRP A 193 12.90 -10.09 11.75
CA TRP A 193 14.21 -10.67 11.41
C TRP A 193 14.83 -10.08 10.14
N ASP A 194 14.00 -9.58 9.23
CA ASP A 194 14.34 -8.95 7.97
C ASP A 194 14.24 -7.42 8.01
N GLY A 195 14.17 -6.87 9.23
CA GLY A 195 14.04 -5.43 9.44
C GLY A 195 15.26 -4.63 8.96
N ASP A 196 15.00 -3.47 8.30
CA ASP A 196 16.02 -2.58 7.78
C ASP A 196 16.33 -1.41 8.69
N THR A 197 17.62 -1.06 8.79
CA THR A 197 18.00 0.24 9.31
C THR A 197 17.82 1.34 8.24
N PRO A 198 17.55 2.60 8.63
CA PRO A 198 17.43 3.70 7.67
C PRO A 198 18.66 3.85 6.77
N ASP A 199 19.87 3.66 7.31
CA ASP A 199 21.11 3.77 6.56
C ASP A 199 21.28 2.66 5.54
N PHE A 200 20.82 1.45 5.86
CA PHE A 200 20.86 0.32 4.94
C PHE A 200 19.87 0.54 3.78
N ALA A 201 18.62 0.78 4.10
CA ALA A 201 17.58 1.03 3.10
C ALA A 201 17.92 2.21 2.16
N ALA A 202 18.50 3.29 2.72
CA ALA A 202 18.86 4.47 1.95
C ALA A 202 19.89 4.20 0.83
N ARG A 203 20.71 3.13 0.94
CA ARG A 203 21.73 2.79 -0.08
C ARG A 203 21.10 2.32 -1.40
N GLY A 204 19.90 1.74 -1.35
CA GLY A 204 19.16 1.28 -2.53
C GLY A 204 18.62 2.41 -3.41
N PHE A 205 18.59 3.65 -2.92
CA PHE A 205 17.94 4.77 -3.59
C PHE A 205 18.96 5.76 -4.17
N SER A 206 18.63 6.34 -5.34
CA SER A 206 19.40 7.46 -5.89
C SER A 206 19.37 8.66 -4.94
N LYS A 207 20.32 9.63 -5.13
CA LYS A 207 20.38 10.84 -4.30
C LYS A 207 19.08 11.65 -4.36
N GLU A 208 18.42 11.65 -5.53
CA GLU A 208 17.20 12.39 -5.80
C GLU A 208 15.98 11.69 -5.17
N LEU A 209 15.93 10.37 -5.23
CA LEU A 209 14.82 9.57 -4.71
C LEU A 209 14.86 9.44 -3.18
N ARG A 210 16.06 9.42 -2.59
CA ARG A 210 16.28 9.15 -1.16
C ARG A 210 15.48 10.06 -0.22
N PRO A 211 15.49 11.40 -0.35
CA PRO A 211 14.70 12.28 0.54
C PRO A 211 13.21 11.95 0.48
N ARG A 212 12.70 11.69 -0.72
CA ARG A 212 11.30 11.34 -0.94
C ARG A 212 10.92 10.09 -0.17
N VAL A 213 11.61 8.98 -0.44
CA VAL A 213 11.31 7.68 0.16
C VAL A 213 11.52 7.72 1.68
N MET A 214 12.64 8.27 2.14
CA MET A 214 13.02 8.21 3.56
C MET A 214 12.15 9.09 4.46
N SER A 215 11.51 10.15 3.95
CA SER A 215 10.73 11.02 4.81
C SER A 215 9.65 11.86 4.13
N GLU A 216 9.90 12.44 2.95
CA GLU A 216 9.02 13.48 2.40
C GLU A 216 7.66 12.93 2.00
N THR A 217 7.61 11.77 1.33
CA THR A 217 6.35 11.14 0.92
C THR A 217 5.47 10.81 2.14
N ALA A 218 6.07 10.29 3.23
CA ALA A 218 5.32 10.04 4.47
C ALA A 218 4.84 11.35 5.13
N ARG A 219 5.67 12.39 5.10
CA ARG A 219 5.29 13.71 5.66
C ARG A 219 4.13 14.32 4.91
N GLU A 220 4.12 14.24 3.59
CA GLU A 220 3.01 14.69 2.75
C GLU A 220 1.75 13.86 3.01
N LEU A 221 1.86 12.53 3.00
CA LEU A 221 0.73 11.62 3.22
C LEU A 221 0.04 11.87 4.57
N TYR A 222 0.84 11.98 5.63
CA TYR A 222 0.34 12.13 7.01
C TYR A 222 0.27 13.59 7.46
N ARG A 223 0.56 14.56 6.58
CA ARG A 223 0.56 16.00 6.88
C ARG A 223 1.38 16.36 8.10
N LEU A 224 2.56 15.74 8.21
CA LEU A 224 3.48 16.02 9.29
C LEU A 224 4.13 17.42 9.08
N PRO A 225 4.40 18.17 10.14
CA PRO A 225 5.02 19.47 10.02
C PRO A 225 6.38 19.37 9.32
N ALA A 226 6.81 20.44 8.66
CA ALA A 226 8.15 20.52 8.10
C ALA A 226 9.19 20.17 9.18
N ARG A 227 10.27 19.49 8.78
CA ARG A 227 11.35 19.17 9.72
C ARG A 227 11.84 20.50 10.31
N PRO A 228 11.95 20.66 11.64
CA PRO A 228 12.61 21.82 12.20
C PRO A 228 14.01 21.91 11.60
N ILE A 229 14.42 23.08 11.15
CA ILE A 229 15.83 23.34 10.83
C ILE A 229 16.54 23.21 12.18
N VAL A 230 17.21 22.08 12.39
CA VAL A 230 18.15 21.95 13.51
C VAL A 230 19.36 22.71 13.05
N ASP A 231 19.60 23.89 13.61
CA ASP A 231 20.82 24.63 13.37
C ASP A 231 22.00 23.69 13.67
N GLU A 232 22.87 23.47 12.69
CA GLU A 232 24.04 22.58 12.81
C GLU A 232 25.04 23.01 13.90
N GLU A 233 24.81 24.16 14.54
CA GLU A 233 25.62 24.67 15.65
C GLU A 233 25.49 23.92 16.97
N LEU A 234 24.47 23.03 17.15
CA LEU A 234 24.29 22.23 18.36
C LEU A 234 24.94 20.83 18.29
N ALA A 235 25.61 20.48 17.20
CA ALA A 235 26.25 19.18 17.02
C ALA A 235 27.80 19.25 17.24
N ALA A 236 28.32 20.32 17.77
CA ALA A 236 29.76 20.54 17.93
C ALA A 236 30.24 20.65 19.39
N ASP A 237 29.53 20.02 20.35
CA ASP A 237 30.01 19.84 21.74
C ASP A 237 30.07 18.36 22.13
#